data_8efdc7401c3fedd0b4900c106eac7283
#
_entry.id   8efdc7401c3fedd0b4900c106eac7283
#
_cell.length_a   1.000
_cell.length_b   1.000
_cell.length_c   1.000
_cell.angle_alpha   90.00
_cell.angle_beta   90.00
_cell.angle_gamma   90.00
#
_symmetry.space_group_name_H-M   'P 1'
#
loop_
_entity.id
_entity.type
_entity.pdbx_description
1 polymer ?
#
loop_
_entity_poly.entity_id
_entity_poly.type
_entity_poly.pdbx_seq_one_letter_code
_entity_poly.pdbx_strand_id
1 'polypeptide(L)'
;MIKINNLVKHFGKFRALDNINLQLIEGQSIALIGPNGCGKTTLMKSVLGLNVVEQGDIIVNGKNVGEDFSYRENIGYMPQIGRYPENMTIGQTIKMIQDIRKFSPKDIDTELLEAFELEEIYHKKMATLSGGTTQKVSAVLAFMFNPKIIILDEPTAGLDPLASEILKQKIIKEKNKGKLIIITSHLLSELDEIITQVIFMNEGKVLVHQPVEELRKNTGTEKISEAIISILKKMKDE
;
A
#
# COMPACT_ATOMS: atom_id res chain seq x y z
N MET A 1 -14.80 2.02 4.49
CA MET A 1 -13.39 2.18 4.83
C MET A 1 -12.81 3.46 4.23
N ILE A 2 -12.58 3.55 2.91
CA ILE A 2 -12.06 4.77 2.27
C ILE A 2 -13.05 5.24 1.23
N LYS A 3 -13.45 6.52 1.27
CA LYS A 3 -14.26 7.18 0.26
C LYS A 3 -13.54 8.42 -0.23
N ILE A 4 -13.44 8.57 -1.53
CA ILE A 4 -12.77 9.67 -2.21
C ILE A 4 -13.78 10.29 -3.17
N ASN A 5 -14.00 11.60 -3.07
CA ASN A 5 -14.96 12.33 -3.89
C ASN A 5 -14.25 13.48 -4.60
N ASN A 6 -14.32 13.49 -5.93
CA ASN A 6 -13.84 14.57 -6.81
C ASN A 6 -12.43 15.11 -6.48
N LEU A 7 -11.52 14.18 -6.10
CA LEU A 7 -10.20 14.54 -5.63
C LEU A 7 -9.33 15.09 -6.76
N VAL A 8 -8.79 16.29 -6.54
CA VAL A 8 -7.85 16.94 -7.45
C VAL A 8 -6.59 17.34 -6.70
N LYS A 9 -5.43 17.08 -7.33
CA LYS A 9 -4.12 17.46 -6.79
C LYS A 9 -3.16 17.91 -7.88
N HIS A 10 -2.56 19.09 -7.69
CA HIS A 10 -1.51 19.60 -8.55
C HIS A 10 -0.16 19.66 -7.83
N PHE A 11 0.91 19.59 -8.60
CA PHE A 11 2.26 19.99 -8.23
C PHE A 11 2.73 21.04 -9.23
N GLY A 12 2.61 22.31 -8.86
CA GLY A 12 2.77 23.42 -9.78
C GLY A 12 1.76 23.35 -10.94
N LYS A 13 2.23 23.24 -12.18
CA LYS A 13 1.37 23.11 -13.37
C LYS A 13 0.95 21.65 -13.66
N PHE A 14 1.57 20.68 -13.00
CA PHE A 14 1.31 19.26 -13.25
C PHE A 14 0.11 18.77 -12.43
N ARG A 15 -0.93 18.31 -13.11
CA ARG A 15 -2.13 17.71 -12.48
C ARG A 15 -1.87 16.23 -12.19
N ALA A 16 -1.53 15.93 -10.95
CA ALA A 16 -1.16 14.57 -10.53
C ALA A 16 -2.38 13.68 -10.22
N LEU A 17 -3.50 14.29 -9.79
CA LEU A 17 -4.80 13.61 -9.62
C LEU A 17 -5.88 14.49 -10.25
N ASP A 18 -6.74 13.88 -11.06
CA ASP A 18 -7.77 14.52 -11.84
C ASP A 18 -9.14 13.89 -11.58
N ASN A 19 -9.92 14.53 -10.70
CA ASN A 19 -11.31 14.16 -10.40
C ASN A 19 -11.47 12.68 -10.00
N ILE A 20 -10.61 12.19 -9.06
CA ILE A 20 -10.67 10.82 -8.59
C ILE A 20 -11.90 10.62 -7.71
N ASN A 21 -12.69 9.60 -8.05
CA ASN A 21 -13.82 9.13 -7.29
C ASN A 21 -13.64 7.63 -7.01
N LEU A 22 -13.57 7.22 -5.73
CA LEU A 22 -13.34 5.84 -5.33
C LEU A 22 -14.08 5.51 -4.03
N GLN A 23 -14.57 4.30 -3.93
CA GLN A 23 -15.06 3.72 -2.70
C GLN A 23 -14.41 2.36 -2.48
N LEU A 24 -13.62 2.24 -1.40
CA LEU A 24 -12.88 1.03 -1.04
C LEU A 24 -13.42 0.53 0.29
N ILE A 25 -13.78 -0.74 0.33
CA ILE A 25 -14.48 -1.34 1.47
C ILE A 25 -13.64 -2.45 2.13
N GLU A 26 -14.04 -2.86 3.30
CA GLU A 26 -13.47 -3.98 4.04
C GLU A 26 -13.53 -5.27 3.21
N GLY A 27 -12.54 -6.14 3.36
CA GLY A 27 -12.45 -7.40 2.61
C GLY A 27 -11.89 -7.26 1.19
N GLN A 28 -11.69 -6.04 0.68
CA GLN A 28 -11.06 -5.86 -0.62
C GLN A 28 -9.53 -5.89 -0.51
N SER A 29 -8.91 -6.62 -1.42
CA SER A 29 -7.48 -6.54 -1.71
C SER A 29 -7.29 -6.01 -3.12
N ILE A 30 -6.69 -4.83 -3.23
CA ILE A 30 -6.75 -3.99 -4.42
C ILE A 30 -5.36 -3.83 -5.01
N ALA A 31 -5.19 -4.19 -6.28
CA ALA A 31 -4.02 -3.76 -7.05
C ALA A 31 -4.25 -2.36 -7.61
N LEU A 32 -3.43 -1.41 -7.18
CA LEU A 32 -3.37 -0.07 -7.75
C LEU A 32 -2.24 -0.03 -8.77
N ILE A 33 -2.58 -0.03 -10.04
CA ILE A 33 -1.65 -0.19 -11.16
C ILE A 33 -1.74 0.96 -12.17
N GLY A 34 -0.71 1.10 -12.98
CA GLY A 34 -0.58 2.13 -14.01
C GLY A 34 0.87 2.52 -14.26
N PRO A 35 1.16 3.29 -15.31
CA PRO A 35 2.52 3.70 -15.65
C PRO A 35 3.15 4.57 -14.56
N ASN A 36 4.47 4.72 -14.61
CA ASN A 36 5.18 5.63 -13.71
C ASN A 36 4.68 7.06 -13.91
N GLY A 37 4.49 7.79 -12.81
CA GLY A 37 3.99 9.16 -12.84
C GLY A 37 2.47 9.30 -13.01
N CYS A 38 1.69 8.21 -13.15
CA CYS A 38 0.24 8.30 -13.32
C CYS A 38 -0.56 8.71 -12.07
N GLY A 39 0.10 8.89 -10.90
CA GLY A 39 -0.54 9.39 -9.68
C GLY A 39 -0.73 8.39 -8.55
N LYS A 40 -0.31 7.11 -8.67
CA LYS A 40 -0.49 6.07 -7.63
C LYS A 40 0.03 6.49 -6.26
N THR A 41 1.31 6.83 -6.17
CA THR A 41 1.94 7.27 -4.91
C THR A 41 1.32 8.57 -4.39
N THR A 42 0.90 9.47 -5.29
CA THR A 42 0.19 10.71 -4.90
C THR A 42 -1.17 10.39 -4.28
N LEU A 43 -1.93 9.47 -4.87
CA LEU A 43 -3.21 9.01 -4.33
C LEU A 43 -3.04 8.38 -2.94
N MET A 44 -2.10 7.46 -2.79
CA MET A 44 -1.82 6.84 -1.49
C MET A 44 -1.37 7.87 -0.43
N LYS A 45 -0.46 8.79 -0.79
CA LYS A 45 -0.04 9.87 0.11
C LYS A 45 -1.19 10.82 0.47
N SER A 46 -2.14 11.04 -0.43
CA SER A 46 -3.34 11.84 -0.12
C SER A 46 -4.26 11.12 0.87
N VAL A 47 -4.48 9.81 0.71
CA VAL A 47 -5.21 8.97 1.68
C VAL A 47 -4.52 8.98 3.06
N LEU A 48 -3.19 8.98 3.08
CA LEU A 48 -2.41 9.08 4.32
C LEU A 48 -2.40 10.50 4.93
N GLY A 49 -2.96 11.51 4.23
CA GLY A 49 -2.91 12.91 4.65
C GLY A 49 -1.49 13.50 4.63
N LEU A 50 -0.61 12.95 3.81
CA LEU A 50 0.76 13.44 3.61
C LEU A 50 0.84 14.51 2.51
N ASN A 51 -0.24 14.71 1.75
CA ASN A 51 -0.41 15.75 0.75
C ASN A 51 -1.61 16.61 1.11
N VAL A 52 -1.50 17.90 0.93
CA VAL A 52 -2.65 18.81 1.00
C VAL A 52 -3.49 18.61 -0.25
N VAL A 53 -4.78 18.33 -0.06
CA VAL A 53 -5.79 18.21 -1.11
C VAL A 53 -6.28 19.60 -1.50
N GLU A 54 -6.44 19.88 -2.79
CA GLU A 54 -6.86 21.18 -3.29
C GLU A 54 -8.37 21.23 -3.54
N GLN A 55 -8.93 20.12 -4.03
CA GLN A 55 -10.36 19.98 -4.27
C GLN A 55 -10.79 18.54 -3.93
N GLY A 56 -12.05 18.39 -3.54
CA GLY A 56 -12.61 17.12 -3.14
C GLY A 56 -12.33 16.80 -1.68
N ASP A 57 -12.75 15.61 -1.27
CA ASP A 57 -12.58 15.11 0.09
C ASP A 57 -12.18 13.64 0.10
N ILE A 58 -11.49 13.26 1.16
CA ILE A 58 -11.13 11.88 1.46
C ILE A 58 -11.65 11.56 2.87
N ILE A 59 -12.47 10.53 2.97
CA ILE A 59 -13.02 10.05 4.23
C ILE A 59 -12.47 8.65 4.49
N VAL A 60 -11.82 8.45 5.63
CA VAL A 60 -11.28 7.17 6.08
C VAL A 60 -11.96 6.79 7.40
N ASN A 61 -12.68 5.67 7.41
CA ASN A 61 -13.44 5.19 8.58
C ASN A 61 -14.36 6.28 9.18
N GLY A 62 -15.00 7.09 8.33
CA GLY A 62 -15.90 8.16 8.75
C GLY A 62 -15.21 9.47 9.15
N LYS A 63 -13.88 9.56 9.11
CA LYS A 63 -13.09 10.74 9.45
C LYS A 63 -12.54 11.41 8.20
N ASN A 64 -12.66 12.73 8.14
CA ASN A 64 -12.11 13.52 7.03
C ASN A 64 -10.58 13.62 7.16
N VAL A 65 -9.87 13.30 6.08
CA VAL A 65 -8.42 13.41 5.99
C VAL A 65 -8.04 14.89 5.91
N GLY A 66 -7.34 15.42 6.87
CA GLY A 66 -6.95 16.82 6.97
C GLY A 66 -7.58 17.54 8.17
N GLU A 67 -8.65 16.99 8.73
CA GLU A 67 -9.29 17.52 9.95
C GLU A 67 -8.98 16.68 11.18
N ASP A 68 -8.99 15.35 11.04
CA ASP A 68 -8.70 14.41 12.13
C ASP A 68 -7.66 13.38 11.65
N PHE A 69 -6.50 13.35 12.27
CA PHE A 69 -5.41 12.41 11.92
C PHE A 69 -5.48 11.08 12.69
N SER A 70 -6.42 10.89 13.60
CA SER A 70 -6.54 9.66 14.40
C SER A 70 -6.91 8.43 13.54
N TYR A 71 -7.47 8.60 12.35
CA TYR A 71 -7.71 7.50 11.41
C TYR A 71 -6.44 6.73 11.04
N ARG A 72 -5.26 7.38 11.11
CA ARG A 72 -3.97 6.75 10.81
C ARG A 72 -3.60 5.62 11.77
N GLU A 73 -4.18 5.59 12.97
CA GLU A 73 -4.00 4.49 13.92
C GLU A 73 -4.43 3.15 13.34
N ASN A 74 -5.40 3.17 12.44
CA ASN A 74 -5.92 1.99 11.74
C ASN A 74 -5.24 1.68 10.40
N ILE A 75 -4.20 2.44 10.03
CA ILE A 75 -3.47 2.25 8.77
C ILE A 75 -2.06 1.74 9.05
N GLY A 76 -1.69 0.63 8.40
CA GLY A 76 -0.33 0.19 8.20
C GLY A 76 0.16 0.65 6.83
N TYR A 77 1.31 1.31 6.78
CA TYR A 77 1.88 1.79 5.53
C TYR A 77 3.31 1.31 5.35
N MET A 78 3.56 0.67 4.23
CA MET A 78 4.87 0.29 3.76
C MET A 78 5.23 1.12 2.53
N PRO A 79 6.11 2.13 2.64
CA PRO A 79 6.54 2.93 1.50
C PRO A 79 7.50 2.15 0.60
N GLN A 80 7.59 2.53 -0.66
CA GLN A 80 8.56 1.96 -1.62
C GLN A 80 10.00 2.09 -1.13
N ILE A 81 10.34 3.21 -0.47
CA ILE A 81 11.63 3.43 0.17
C ILE A 81 11.37 3.89 1.60
N GLY A 82 11.67 3.01 2.57
CA GLY A 82 11.59 3.34 3.99
C GLY A 82 12.67 4.35 4.39
N ARG A 83 12.26 5.45 5.03
CA ARG A 83 13.18 6.45 5.58
C ARG A 83 12.98 6.55 7.07
N TYR A 84 14.01 6.22 7.82
CA TYR A 84 14.04 6.20 9.27
C TYR A 84 15.20 7.05 9.80
N PRO A 85 15.17 7.48 11.07
CA PRO A 85 16.29 8.19 11.67
C PRO A 85 17.57 7.36 11.60
N GLU A 86 18.58 7.85 10.86
CA GLU A 86 19.79 7.11 10.51
C GLU A 86 20.63 6.72 11.72
N ASN A 87 20.61 7.53 12.77
CA ASN A 87 21.35 7.32 14.02
C ASN A 87 20.69 6.33 14.98
N MET A 88 19.43 5.97 14.76
CA MET A 88 18.71 4.97 15.57
C MET A 88 19.03 3.56 15.12
N THR A 89 18.97 2.61 16.07
CA THR A 89 19.01 1.18 15.75
C THR A 89 17.65 0.67 15.33
N ILE A 90 17.59 -0.55 14.76
CA ILE A 90 16.31 -1.21 14.43
C ILE A 90 15.42 -1.28 15.67
N GLY A 91 15.93 -1.79 16.79
CA GLY A 91 15.16 -1.91 18.03
C GLY A 91 14.68 -0.56 18.57
N GLN A 92 15.52 0.49 18.50
CA GLN A 92 15.11 1.84 18.89
C GLN A 92 14.01 2.41 17.97
N THR A 93 14.10 2.16 16.66
CA THR A 93 13.09 2.62 15.70
C THR A 93 11.75 1.94 15.95
N ILE A 94 11.73 0.63 16.15
CA ILE A 94 10.52 -0.13 16.49
C ILE A 94 9.92 0.39 17.81
N LYS A 95 10.75 0.53 18.85
CA LYS A 95 10.32 1.03 20.15
C LYS A 95 9.72 2.44 20.07
N MET A 96 10.37 3.34 19.32
CA MET A 96 9.85 4.70 19.11
C MET A 96 8.44 4.68 18.49
N ILE A 97 8.20 3.85 17.48
CA ILE A 97 6.87 3.77 16.84
C ILE A 97 5.84 3.15 17.81
N GLN A 98 6.22 2.14 18.60
CA GLN A 98 5.36 1.57 19.65
C GLN A 98 4.94 2.65 20.66
N ASP A 99 5.89 3.46 21.13
CA ASP A 99 5.63 4.53 22.10
C ASP A 99 4.71 5.62 21.51
N ILE A 100 4.95 6.03 20.26
CA ILE A 100 4.09 6.99 19.54
C ILE A 100 2.66 6.45 19.42
N ARG A 101 2.50 5.17 19.09
CA ARG A 101 1.20 4.52 18.93
C ARG A 101 0.56 4.09 20.26
N LYS A 102 1.25 4.20 21.38
CA LYS A 102 0.81 3.79 22.72
C LYS A 102 0.37 2.32 22.79
N PHE A 103 1.02 1.47 21.98
CA PHE A 103 0.74 0.03 21.98
C PHE A 103 1.53 -0.69 23.08
N SER A 104 0.84 -1.58 23.79
CA SER A 104 1.50 -2.48 24.71
C SER A 104 2.33 -3.50 23.93
N PRO A 105 3.54 -3.89 24.39
CA PRO A 105 4.33 -4.94 23.75
C PRO A 105 3.60 -6.27 23.59
N LYS A 106 2.58 -6.54 24.39
CA LYS A 106 1.78 -7.77 24.32
C LYS A 106 0.76 -7.79 23.17
N ASP A 107 0.44 -6.61 22.62
CA ASP A 107 -0.63 -6.45 21.64
C ASP A 107 -0.06 -6.31 20.20
N ILE A 108 1.26 -6.41 20.04
CA ILE A 108 1.91 -6.31 18.74
C ILE A 108 1.98 -7.67 18.04
N ASP A 109 1.86 -7.63 16.71
CA ASP A 109 2.07 -8.79 15.86
C ASP A 109 3.58 -8.92 15.54
N THR A 110 4.23 -9.95 16.09
CA THR A 110 5.67 -10.21 15.94
C THR A 110 6.01 -11.14 14.79
N GLU A 111 5.03 -11.69 14.09
CA GLU A 111 5.21 -12.73 13.08
C GLU A 111 6.28 -12.39 12.03
N LEU A 112 6.23 -11.19 11.42
CA LEU A 112 7.26 -10.77 10.46
C LEU A 112 8.60 -10.44 11.12
N LEU A 113 8.60 -9.99 12.36
CA LEU A 113 9.80 -9.69 13.10
C LEU A 113 10.64 -10.95 13.33
N GLU A 114 9.97 -12.02 13.75
CA GLU A 114 10.54 -13.35 13.96
C GLU A 114 10.95 -13.99 12.63
N ALA A 115 10.04 -14.00 11.62
CA ALA A 115 10.30 -14.61 10.33
C ALA A 115 11.45 -13.97 9.53
N PHE A 116 11.72 -12.68 9.75
CA PHE A 116 12.85 -11.97 9.16
C PHE A 116 14.10 -11.97 10.03
N GLU A 117 14.06 -12.62 11.19
CA GLU A 117 15.18 -12.71 12.16
C GLU A 117 15.75 -11.34 12.55
N LEU A 118 14.89 -10.30 12.59
CA LEU A 118 15.35 -8.93 12.82
C LEU A 118 15.80 -8.69 14.27
N GLU A 119 15.38 -9.50 15.22
CA GLU A 119 15.82 -9.40 16.63
C GLU A 119 17.31 -9.62 16.78
N GLU A 120 17.89 -10.51 16.00
CA GLU A 120 19.34 -10.79 16.01
C GLU A 120 20.18 -9.56 15.65
N ILE A 121 19.61 -8.68 14.83
CA ILE A 121 20.29 -7.47 14.34
C ILE A 121 19.70 -6.16 14.89
N TYR A 122 18.91 -6.22 15.97
CA TYR A 122 18.30 -5.04 16.61
C TYR A 122 19.28 -3.92 16.96
N HIS A 123 20.53 -4.28 17.25
CA HIS A 123 21.60 -3.36 17.58
C HIS A 123 22.15 -2.57 16.38
N LYS A 124 21.88 -3.02 15.13
CA LYS A 124 22.39 -2.34 13.93
C LYS A 124 21.67 -1.02 13.70
N LYS A 125 22.43 0.03 13.34
CA LYS A 125 21.88 1.36 13.01
C LYS A 125 21.18 1.33 11.64
N MET A 126 20.09 2.07 11.51
CA MET A 126 19.34 2.20 10.27
C MET A 126 20.20 2.64 9.09
N ALA A 127 21.16 3.56 9.31
CA ALA A 127 22.11 4.02 8.29
C ALA A 127 23.01 2.91 7.71
N THR A 128 23.18 1.78 8.42
CA THR A 128 24.10 0.71 8.01
C THR A 128 23.39 -0.48 7.35
N LEU A 129 22.06 -0.40 7.19
CA LEU A 129 21.26 -1.47 6.63
C LEU A 129 21.32 -1.46 5.09
N SER A 130 21.25 -2.66 4.50
CA SER A 130 20.96 -2.80 3.09
C SER A 130 19.52 -2.36 2.78
N GLY A 131 19.25 -2.03 1.51
CA GLY A 131 17.88 -1.71 1.06
C GLY A 131 16.88 -2.81 1.42
N GLY A 132 17.23 -4.07 1.17
CA GLY A 132 16.37 -5.22 1.52
C GLY A 132 16.12 -5.35 3.02
N THR A 133 17.13 -5.12 3.87
CA THR A 133 16.92 -5.14 5.33
C THR A 133 16.05 -3.98 5.78
N THR A 134 16.22 -2.78 5.21
CA THR A 134 15.34 -1.63 5.48
C THR A 134 13.91 -1.93 5.05
N GLN A 135 13.72 -2.65 3.94
CA GLN A 135 12.41 -3.05 3.45
C GLN A 135 11.74 -4.08 4.40
N LYS A 136 12.51 -5.03 4.95
CA LYS A 136 12.04 -5.95 6.00
C LYS A 136 11.56 -5.18 7.24
N VAL A 137 12.31 -4.18 7.70
CA VAL A 137 11.87 -3.31 8.82
C VAL A 137 10.59 -2.54 8.47
N SER A 138 10.49 -2.01 7.25
CA SER A 138 9.27 -1.32 6.77
C SER A 138 8.05 -2.24 6.78
N ALA A 139 8.22 -3.49 6.33
CA ALA A 139 7.17 -4.49 6.38
C ALA A 139 6.72 -4.77 7.81
N VAL A 140 7.65 -5.05 8.73
CA VAL A 140 7.32 -5.24 10.15
C VAL A 140 6.50 -4.09 10.70
N LEU A 141 6.94 -2.84 10.51
CA LEU A 141 6.23 -1.66 11.01
C LEU A 141 4.85 -1.46 10.38
N ALA A 142 4.64 -1.90 9.15
CA ALA A 142 3.34 -1.81 8.50
C ALA A 142 2.30 -2.79 9.08
N PHE A 143 2.73 -3.96 9.57
CA PHE A 143 1.82 -5.01 10.04
C PHE A 143 1.71 -5.12 11.55
N MET A 144 2.76 -4.76 12.31
CA MET A 144 2.89 -5.10 13.73
C MET A 144 1.80 -4.53 14.65
N PHE A 145 1.08 -3.47 14.23
CA PHE A 145 0.00 -2.87 15.02
C PHE A 145 -1.39 -3.36 14.62
N ASN A 146 -1.47 -4.48 13.90
CA ASN A 146 -2.71 -5.10 13.46
C ASN A 146 -3.70 -4.12 12.79
N PRO A 147 -3.28 -3.29 11.82
CA PRO A 147 -4.11 -2.28 11.21
C PRO A 147 -5.29 -2.89 10.46
N LYS A 148 -6.40 -2.14 10.32
CA LYS A 148 -7.56 -2.54 9.50
C LYS A 148 -7.37 -2.24 8.01
N ILE A 149 -6.53 -1.27 7.68
CA ILE A 149 -6.18 -0.86 6.33
C ILE A 149 -4.68 -1.02 6.16
N ILE A 150 -4.24 -1.69 5.11
CA ILE A 150 -2.83 -1.92 4.81
C ILE A 150 -2.54 -1.35 3.42
N ILE A 151 -1.59 -0.42 3.35
CA ILE A 151 -1.16 0.23 2.10
C ILE A 151 0.29 -0.14 1.86
N LEU A 152 0.56 -0.81 0.74
CA LEU A 152 1.88 -1.36 0.40
C LEU A 152 2.33 -0.79 -0.95
N ASP A 153 3.39 0.00 -0.94
CA ASP A 153 3.96 0.60 -2.15
C ASP A 153 5.17 -0.22 -2.63
N GLU A 154 4.97 -1.07 -3.64
CA GLU A 154 5.97 -2.00 -4.17
C GLU A 154 6.65 -2.86 -3.09
N PRO A 155 5.89 -3.63 -2.30
CA PRO A 155 6.37 -4.24 -1.06
C PRO A 155 7.49 -5.27 -1.24
N THR A 156 7.57 -5.95 -2.38
CA THR A 156 8.58 -6.98 -2.67
C THR A 156 9.85 -6.41 -3.29
N ALA A 157 9.85 -5.13 -3.68
CA ALA A 157 11.00 -4.51 -4.33
C ALA A 157 12.23 -4.51 -3.41
N GLY A 158 13.33 -5.13 -3.88
CA GLY A 158 14.60 -5.20 -3.16
C GLY A 158 14.67 -6.27 -2.04
N LEU A 159 13.61 -7.05 -1.85
CA LEU A 159 13.66 -8.24 -0.99
C LEU A 159 14.30 -9.42 -1.72
N ASP A 160 14.94 -10.29 -0.97
CA ASP A 160 15.35 -11.61 -1.46
C ASP A 160 14.11 -12.52 -1.68
N PRO A 161 14.23 -13.61 -2.46
CA PRO A 161 13.08 -14.47 -2.79
C PRO A 161 12.37 -15.06 -1.55
N LEU A 162 13.12 -15.44 -0.51
CA LEU A 162 12.53 -15.98 0.71
C LEU A 162 11.74 -14.92 1.47
N ALA A 163 12.32 -13.74 1.65
CA ALA A 163 11.64 -12.63 2.31
C ALA A 163 10.39 -12.16 1.54
N SER A 164 10.44 -12.17 0.21
CA SER A 164 9.29 -11.86 -0.64
C SER A 164 8.16 -12.86 -0.42
N GLU A 165 8.46 -14.15 -0.35
CA GLU A 165 7.46 -15.19 -0.10
C GLU A 165 6.86 -15.08 1.32
N ILE A 166 7.70 -14.85 2.35
CA ILE A 166 7.23 -14.61 3.72
C ILE A 166 6.25 -13.43 3.77
N LEU A 167 6.59 -12.32 3.11
CA LEU A 167 5.72 -11.14 3.06
C LEU A 167 4.43 -11.43 2.30
N LYS A 168 4.48 -12.14 1.18
CA LYS A 168 3.31 -12.57 0.40
C LYS A 168 2.35 -13.39 1.26
N GLN A 169 2.85 -14.37 1.99
CA GLN A 169 2.04 -15.20 2.90
C GLN A 169 1.40 -14.34 4.01
N LYS A 170 2.13 -13.39 4.56
CA LYS A 170 1.57 -12.43 5.52
C LYS A 170 0.43 -11.61 4.92
N ILE A 171 0.59 -11.10 3.71
CA ILE A 171 -0.45 -10.33 3.01
C ILE A 171 -1.71 -11.19 2.79
N ILE A 172 -1.55 -12.45 2.35
CA ILE A 172 -2.65 -13.40 2.16
C ILE A 172 -3.37 -13.67 3.48
N LYS A 173 -2.63 -13.87 4.56
CA LYS A 173 -3.19 -14.08 5.90
C LYS A 173 -4.03 -12.88 6.35
N GLU A 174 -3.56 -11.65 6.14
CA GLU A 174 -4.29 -10.44 6.49
C GLU A 174 -5.51 -10.20 5.59
N LYS A 175 -5.42 -10.52 4.29
CA LYS A 175 -6.56 -10.56 3.35
C LYS A 175 -7.66 -11.50 3.87
N ASN A 176 -7.28 -12.71 4.29
CA ASN A 176 -8.23 -13.71 4.78
C ASN A 176 -8.90 -13.31 6.11
N LYS A 177 -8.32 -12.36 6.84
CA LYS A 177 -8.95 -11.71 8.01
C LYS A 177 -9.95 -10.61 7.63
N GLY A 178 -10.16 -10.36 6.33
CA GLY A 178 -11.11 -9.37 5.82
C GLY A 178 -10.60 -7.94 5.84
N LYS A 179 -9.30 -7.69 5.98
CA LYS A 179 -8.75 -6.34 5.95
C LYS A 179 -8.84 -5.70 4.56
N LEU A 180 -8.86 -4.37 4.52
CA LEU A 180 -8.68 -3.62 3.28
C LEU A 180 -7.17 -3.53 2.99
N ILE A 181 -6.76 -4.05 1.84
CA ILE A 181 -5.36 -4.03 1.40
C ILE A 181 -5.26 -3.29 0.07
N ILE A 182 -4.32 -2.35 -0.04
CA ILE A 182 -4.02 -1.63 -1.28
C ILE A 182 -2.54 -1.86 -1.58
N ILE A 183 -2.25 -2.42 -2.76
CA ILE A 183 -0.90 -2.79 -3.16
C ILE A 183 -0.59 -2.15 -4.51
N THR A 184 0.56 -1.46 -4.62
CA THR A 184 1.14 -1.17 -5.93
C THR A 184 2.18 -2.22 -6.25
N SER A 185 2.26 -2.63 -7.50
CA SER A 185 3.35 -3.49 -8.00
C SER A 185 3.53 -3.31 -9.50
N HIS A 186 4.76 -3.45 -9.94
CA HIS A 186 5.08 -3.59 -11.36
C HIS A 186 5.04 -5.06 -11.82
N LEU A 187 5.06 -6.02 -10.89
CA LEU A 187 5.02 -7.46 -11.14
C LEU A 187 3.61 -7.99 -10.86
N LEU A 188 2.71 -7.82 -11.82
CA LEU A 188 1.30 -8.21 -11.69
C LEU A 188 1.11 -9.71 -11.46
N SER A 189 2.02 -10.55 -11.93
CA SER A 189 1.98 -11.99 -11.70
C SER A 189 2.13 -12.40 -10.23
N GLU A 190 2.75 -11.58 -9.40
CA GLU A 190 2.86 -11.83 -7.96
C GLU A 190 1.55 -11.55 -7.22
N LEU A 191 0.65 -10.79 -7.85
CA LEU A 191 -0.59 -10.33 -7.23
C LEU A 191 -1.79 -11.25 -7.50
N ASP A 192 -1.71 -12.19 -8.43
CA ASP A 192 -2.84 -13.01 -8.91
C ASP A 192 -3.62 -13.72 -7.78
N GLU A 193 -2.91 -14.17 -6.73
CA GLU A 193 -3.52 -14.85 -5.57
C GLU A 193 -3.94 -13.88 -4.45
N ILE A 194 -3.39 -12.67 -4.46
CA ILE A 194 -3.55 -11.70 -3.40
C ILE A 194 -4.79 -10.84 -3.61
N ILE A 195 -5.01 -10.36 -4.84
CA ILE A 195 -5.98 -9.30 -5.12
C ILE A 195 -7.38 -9.81 -5.47
N THR A 196 -8.38 -9.00 -5.11
CA THR A 196 -9.79 -9.19 -5.47
C THR A 196 -10.29 -8.12 -6.42
N GLN A 197 -9.60 -6.97 -6.48
CA GLN A 197 -9.98 -5.79 -7.26
C GLN A 197 -8.77 -5.23 -7.98
N VAL A 198 -9.02 -4.61 -9.14
CA VAL A 198 -8.01 -3.84 -9.88
C VAL A 198 -8.47 -2.41 -10.02
N ILE A 199 -7.58 -1.47 -9.72
CA ILE A 199 -7.71 -0.06 -10.09
C ILE A 199 -6.57 0.26 -11.05
N PHE A 200 -6.92 0.64 -12.29
CA PHE A 200 -5.94 1.10 -13.25
C PHE A 200 -6.00 2.63 -13.37
N MET A 201 -4.84 3.26 -13.18
CA MET A 201 -4.68 4.71 -13.30
C MET A 201 -3.81 5.09 -14.49
N ASN A 202 -4.21 6.16 -15.18
CA ASN A 202 -3.37 6.81 -16.19
C ASN A 202 -3.58 8.32 -16.13
N GLU A 203 -2.51 9.11 -16.25
CA GLU A 203 -2.54 10.57 -16.29
C GLU A 203 -3.41 11.20 -15.19
N GLY A 204 -3.28 10.72 -13.97
CA GLY A 204 -4.03 11.21 -12.80
C GLY A 204 -5.48 10.76 -12.73
N LYS A 205 -5.98 9.95 -13.64
CA LYS A 205 -7.37 9.46 -13.68
C LYS A 205 -7.46 7.98 -13.37
N VAL A 206 -8.58 7.56 -12.79
CA VAL A 206 -8.97 6.15 -12.69
C VAL A 206 -9.71 5.78 -13.97
N LEU A 207 -9.11 4.89 -14.76
CA LEU A 207 -9.70 4.41 -16.01
C LEU A 207 -10.49 3.10 -15.81
N VAL A 208 -10.05 2.27 -14.87
CA VAL A 208 -10.67 0.98 -14.54
C VAL A 208 -10.75 0.84 -13.03
N HIS A 209 -11.90 0.41 -12.52
CA HIS A 209 -12.07 -0.07 -11.16
C HIS A 209 -13.10 -1.21 -11.17
N GLN A 210 -12.64 -2.46 -11.08
CA GLN A 210 -13.51 -3.62 -11.17
C GLN A 210 -12.94 -4.86 -10.47
N PRO A 211 -13.79 -5.85 -10.12
CA PRO A 211 -13.36 -7.13 -9.61
C PRO A 211 -12.45 -7.87 -10.59
N VAL A 212 -11.46 -8.61 -10.07
CA VAL A 212 -10.54 -9.45 -10.88
C VAL A 212 -11.31 -10.50 -11.67
N GLU A 213 -12.33 -11.10 -11.08
CA GLU A 213 -13.16 -12.12 -11.76
C GLU A 213 -13.91 -11.55 -12.97
N GLU A 214 -14.44 -10.33 -12.83
CA GLU A 214 -15.09 -9.63 -13.93
C GLU A 214 -14.09 -9.24 -15.03
N LEU A 215 -12.90 -8.78 -14.62
CA LEU A 215 -11.81 -8.47 -15.53
C LEU A 215 -11.42 -9.69 -16.37
N ARG A 216 -11.21 -10.84 -15.74
CA ARG A 216 -10.89 -12.11 -16.40
C ARG A 216 -11.99 -12.56 -17.36
N LYS A 217 -13.26 -12.48 -16.93
CA LYS A 217 -14.42 -12.84 -17.75
C LYS A 217 -14.54 -11.96 -19.00
N ASN A 218 -14.37 -10.64 -18.85
CA ASN A 218 -14.52 -9.68 -19.94
C ASN A 218 -13.39 -9.75 -20.97
N THR A 219 -12.21 -10.22 -20.57
CA THR A 219 -11.02 -10.32 -21.44
C THR A 219 -10.74 -11.72 -21.93
N GLY A 220 -11.36 -12.75 -21.33
CA GLY A 220 -11.13 -14.16 -21.68
C GLY A 220 -9.73 -14.66 -21.28
N THR A 221 -9.06 -13.98 -20.35
CA THR A 221 -7.71 -14.31 -19.91
C THR A 221 -7.68 -14.68 -18.43
N GLU A 222 -6.84 -15.65 -18.07
CA GLU A 222 -6.67 -16.06 -16.67
C GLU A 222 -5.73 -15.13 -15.90
N LYS A 223 -4.71 -14.59 -16.59
CA LYS A 223 -3.69 -13.72 -15.96
C LYS A 223 -4.13 -12.25 -15.95
N ILE A 224 -4.02 -11.61 -14.81
CA ILE A 224 -4.35 -10.20 -14.65
C ILE A 224 -3.51 -9.31 -15.58
N SER A 225 -2.24 -9.64 -15.79
CA SER A 225 -1.36 -8.90 -16.70
C SER A 225 -1.88 -8.88 -18.14
N GLU A 226 -2.35 -10.03 -18.65
CA GLU A 226 -2.90 -10.15 -20.00
C GLU A 226 -4.24 -9.42 -20.12
N ALA A 227 -5.09 -9.52 -19.08
CA ALA A 227 -6.37 -8.84 -19.00
C ALA A 227 -6.21 -7.32 -19.09
N ILE A 228 -5.26 -6.76 -18.35
CA ILE A 228 -4.96 -5.33 -18.36
C ILE A 228 -4.41 -4.88 -19.71
N ILE A 229 -3.48 -5.65 -20.31
CA ILE A 229 -2.95 -5.34 -21.65
C ILE A 229 -4.10 -5.32 -22.68
N SER A 230 -5.05 -6.25 -22.60
CA SER A 230 -6.22 -6.29 -23.48
C SER A 230 -7.08 -5.03 -23.38
N ILE A 231 -7.35 -4.57 -22.13
CA ILE A 231 -8.12 -3.34 -21.89
C ILE A 231 -7.37 -2.13 -22.44
N LEU A 232 -6.06 -2.03 -22.16
CA LEU A 232 -5.25 -0.90 -22.62
C LEU A 232 -5.16 -0.81 -24.15
N LYS A 233 -5.16 -1.95 -24.86
CA LYS A 233 -5.21 -1.96 -26.32
C LYS A 233 -6.55 -1.42 -26.81
N LYS A 234 -7.67 -1.89 -26.27
CA LYS A 234 -9.02 -1.40 -26.63
C LYS A 234 -9.17 0.11 -26.43
N MET A 235 -8.64 0.64 -25.30
CA MET A 235 -8.70 2.09 -25.01
C MET A 235 -7.82 2.97 -25.90
N LYS A 236 -6.87 2.38 -26.64
CA LYS A 236 -6.05 3.12 -27.63
C LYS A 236 -6.67 3.12 -29.03
N ASP A 237 -7.53 2.16 -29.29
CA ASP A 237 -8.20 2.00 -30.59
C ASP A 237 -9.52 2.78 -30.66
N GLU A 238 -9.99 3.36 -29.53
CA GLU A 238 -11.10 4.32 -29.40
C GLU A 238 -10.59 5.77 -29.36
#